data_3efee2ae6ddb908ed3d7ed46872d6283
#
_entry.id   3efee2ae6ddb908ed3d7ed46872d6283
#
_cell.length_a   1.000
_cell.length_b   1.000
_cell.length_c   1.000
_cell.angle_alpha   90.00
_cell.angle_beta   90.00
_cell.angle_gamma   90.00
#
_symmetry.space_group_name_H-M   'P 1'
#
loop_
_entity.id
_entity.type
_entity.pdbx_description
1 polymer ?
#
loop_
_entity_poly.entity_id
_entity_poly.type
_entity_poly.pdbx_seq_one_letter_code
_entity_poly.pdbx_strand_id
1 'polypeptide(L)'
;MKVVYSDTHRDHDPQQFMVRGKLKRSNEQPERAFRLLAAVEQDGHEVVAAPDYGPGPRAAIHTPEYLRFLETAHARWQLLDDPSDEVMPNIHPFPGQPCSYPESLVGQAGFHMGDNACSIGAHTWAAATASAHLATHAAQLVLDGERAVYALCRPPGHHAYVDRANGFCYLNNVAIAAQHLRRVHPRVAILDIDVHHGNGTQGIFYRRADVLTISLHGDPRHFTPFFTGHAHERGDGEGLGYNLNKPLALGTDLDGYLPALRDACASIRAYAPGALVVALGLDAHERDPYKGMQITTPGFATLMAEIARLGLPTVLVQEGGYLSDDLGPNLASALRGFASSA
;
A
#
# COMPACT_ATOMS: atom_id res chain seq x y z
N MET A 1 -15.20 -10.65 10.32
CA MET A 1 -15.38 -9.49 9.42
C MET A 1 -15.47 -9.97 7.98
N LYS A 2 -15.96 -9.13 7.06
CA LYS A 2 -15.90 -9.41 5.62
C LYS A 2 -14.48 -9.17 5.09
N VAL A 3 -14.08 -10.02 4.14
CA VAL A 3 -12.80 -9.94 3.44
C VAL A 3 -13.08 -9.86 1.95
N VAL A 4 -12.63 -8.80 1.31
CA VAL A 4 -12.81 -8.62 -0.13
C VAL A 4 -11.62 -9.20 -0.87
N TYR A 5 -11.87 -10.12 -1.80
CA TYR A 5 -10.84 -10.87 -2.52
C TYR A 5 -11.19 -11.09 -3.99
N SER A 6 -10.19 -11.29 -4.83
CA SER A 6 -10.31 -11.67 -6.24
C SER A 6 -9.17 -12.58 -6.66
N ASP A 7 -9.45 -13.59 -7.48
CA ASP A 7 -8.46 -14.48 -8.07
C ASP A 7 -7.63 -13.84 -9.21
N THR A 8 -8.01 -12.66 -9.68
CA THR A 8 -7.35 -11.98 -10.82
C THR A 8 -5.85 -11.74 -10.59
N HIS A 9 -5.42 -11.66 -9.32
CA HIS A 9 -3.99 -11.49 -8.98
C HIS A 9 -3.13 -12.73 -9.28
N ARG A 10 -3.71 -13.92 -9.51
CA ARG A 10 -2.98 -15.20 -9.67
C ARG A 10 -1.96 -15.16 -10.79
N ASP A 11 -2.31 -14.51 -11.89
CA ASP A 11 -1.47 -14.42 -13.08
C ASP A 11 -0.46 -13.27 -13.01
N HIS A 12 -0.60 -12.37 -12.03
CA HIS A 12 0.40 -11.33 -11.76
C HIS A 12 1.56 -11.93 -10.97
N ASP A 13 2.60 -12.32 -11.69
CA ASP A 13 3.77 -13.00 -11.13
C ASP A 13 5.07 -12.33 -11.62
N PRO A 14 5.42 -11.16 -11.07
CA PRO A 14 6.64 -10.46 -11.46
C PRO A 14 7.87 -11.32 -11.21
N GLN A 15 8.67 -11.52 -12.27
CA GLN A 15 9.80 -12.42 -12.25
C GLN A 15 11.05 -11.76 -11.70
N GLN A 16 11.16 -10.45 -11.88
CA GLN A 16 12.40 -9.76 -11.65
C GLN A 16 12.20 -8.47 -10.84
N PHE A 17 13.16 -8.19 -9.98
CA PHE A 17 13.39 -6.85 -9.46
C PHE A 17 14.89 -6.63 -9.25
N MET A 18 15.31 -5.38 -9.29
CA MET A 18 16.72 -5.04 -9.11
C MET A 18 16.99 -4.64 -7.66
N VAL A 19 17.96 -5.30 -7.04
CA VAL A 19 18.47 -4.91 -5.73
C VAL A 19 20.00 -4.91 -5.72
N ARG A 20 20.59 -3.79 -5.31
CA ARG A 20 22.07 -3.62 -5.26
C ARG A 20 22.75 -4.00 -6.58
N GLY A 21 22.14 -3.60 -7.72
CA GLY A 21 22.67 -3.87 -9.06
C GLY A 21 22.54 -5.32 -9.54
N LYS A 22 21.76 -6.16 -8.82
CA LYS A 22 21.53 -7.57 -9.22
C LYS A 22 20.04 -7.80 -9.45
N LEU A 23 19.72 -8.43 -10.57
CA LEU A 23 18.38 -8.95 -10.80
C LEU A 23 18.15 -10.17 -9.90
N LYS A 24 17.00 -10.18 -9.26
CA LYS A 24 16.53 -11.26 -8.40
C LYS A 24 15.07 -11.58 -8.70
N ARG A 25 14.61 -12.75 -8.28
CA ARG A 25 13.19 -13.09 -8.24
C ARG A 25 12.46 -12.10 -7.35
N SER A 26 11.33 -11.54 -7.84
CA SER A 26 10.51 -10.65 -7.05
C SER A 26 10.02 -11.33 -5.76
N ASN A 27 10.03 -10.61 -4.64
CA ASN A 27 9.44 -11.06 -3.39
C ASN A 27 7.91 -10.94 -3.41
N GLU A 28 7.37 -10.09 -4.29
CA GLU A 28 5.94 -9.90 -4.49
C GLU A 28 5.41 -11.02 -5.40
N GLN A 29 5.08 -12.18 -4.82
CA GLN A 29 4.70 -13.42 -5.52
C GLN A 29 3.23 -13.77 -5.26
N PRO A 30 2.55 -14.47 -6.20
CA PRO A 30 1.15 -14.89 -6.05
C PRO A 30 0.88 -15.70 -4.77
N GLU A 31 1.84 -16.50 -4.35
CA GLU A 31 1.78 -17.33 -3.13
C GLU A 31 1.49 -16.52 -1.86
N ARG A 32 1.86 -15.23 -1.83
CA ARG A 32 1.52 -14.34 -0.71
C ARG A 32 0.01 -14.32 -0.47
N ALA A 33 -0.78 -14.04 -1.51
CA ALA A 33 -2.22 -13.95 -1.37
C ALA A 33 -2.87 -15.31 -1.07
N PHE A 34 -2.33 -16.42 -1.58
CA PHE A 34 -2.84 -17.75 -1.23
C PHE A 34 -2.67 -18.05 0.25
N ARG A 35 -1.50 -17.73 0.84
CA ARG A 35 -1.27 -17.91 2.28
C ARG A 35 -2.15 -16.98 3.13
N LEU A 36 -2.35 -15.75 2.70
CA LEU A 36 -3.21 -14.80 3.38
C LEU A 36 -4.69 -15.24 3.30
N LEU A 37 -5.16 -15.69 2.12
CA LEU A 37 -6.52 -16.20 1.95
C LEU A 37 -6.76 -17.44 2.81
N ALA A 38 -5.83 -18.40 2.82
CA ALA A 38 -5.94 -19.59 3.65
C ALA A 38 -6.08 -19.25 5.16
N ALA A 39 -5.34 -18.24 5.64
CA ALA A 39 -5.45 -17.78 7.03
C ALA A 39 -6.82 -17.15 7.32
N VAL A 40 -7.35 -16.36 6.38
CA VAL A 40 -8.68 -15.73 6.45
C VAL A 40 -9.79 -16.79 6.52
N GLU A 41 -9.71 -17.82 5.67
CA GLU A 41 -10.69 -18.91 5.61
C GLU A 41 -10.63 -19.78 6.87
N GLN A 42 -9.42 -20.09 7.37
CA GLN A 42 -9.23 -20.84 8.62
C GLN A 42 -9.79 -20.13 9.84
N ASP A 43 -9.75 -18.80 9.85
CA ASP A 43 -10.33 -17.98 10.92
C ASP A 43 -11.84 -17.74 10.76
N GLY A 44 -12.49 -18.33 9.73
CA GLY A 44 -13.91 -18.24 9.51
C GLY A 44 -14.42 -16.86 9.07
N HIS A 45 -13.58 -16.07 8.44
CA HIS A 45 -14.00 -14.79 7.87
C HIS A 45 -14.83 -15.00 6.59
N GLU A 46 -15.79 -14.11 6.35
CA GLU A 46 -16.62 -14.13 5.14
C GLU A 46 -15.87 -13.52 3.96
N VAL A 47 -15.52 -14.34 2.97
CA VAL A 47 -14.86 -13.89 1.74
C VAL A 47 -15.90 -13.47 0.71
N VAL A 48 -15.81 -12.24 0.22
CA VAL A 48 -16.72 -11.65 -0.78
C VAL A 48 -15.96 -11.12 -1.98
N ALA A 49 -16.57 -11.17 -3.16
CA ALA A 49 -16.02 -10.59 -4.38
C ALA A 49 -16.37 -9.10 -4.49
N ALA A 50 -15.49 -8.32 -5.12
CA ALA A 50 -15.79 -6.95 -5.48
C ALA A 50 -16.51 -6.88 -6.82
N PRO A 51 -17.53 -6.03 -7.00
CA PRO A 51 -18.03 -5.68 -8.32
C PRO A 51 -17.06 -4.78 -9.07
N ASP A 52 -17.26 -4.62 -10.37
CA ASP A 52 -16.53 -3.63 -11.16
C ASP A 52 -17.06 -2.22 -10.87
N TYR A 53 -16.22 -1.37 -10.31
CA TYR A 53 -16.50 0.05 -10.03
C TYR A 53 -16.17 0.98 -11.21
N GLY A 54 -15.76 0.43 -12.35
CA GLY A 54 -15.31 1.20 -13.50
C GLY A 54 -14.01 1.96 -13.22
N PRO A 55 -13.65 2.92 -14.10
CA PRO A 55 -12.39 3.67 -13.98
C PRO A 55 -12.42 4.77 -12.91
N GLY A 56 -13.60 5.21 -12.47
CA GLY A 56 -13.79 6.38 -11.61
C GLY A 56 -12.92 6.40 -10.34
N PRO A 57 -12.92 5.35 -9.51
CA PRO A 57 -12.14 5.35 -8.26
C PRO A 57 -10.64 5.54 -8.48
N ARG A 58 -10.04 4.84 -9.47
CA ARG A 58 -8.61 4.97 -9.75
C ARG A 58 -8.27 6.30 -10.44
N ALA A 59 -9.16 6.84 -11.29
CA ALA A 59 -9.00 8.14 -11.92
C ALA A 59 -9.16 9.31 -10.94
N ALA A 60 -9.77 9.10 -9.77
CA ALA A 60 -9.84 10.11 -8.71
C ALA A 60 -8.49 10.31 -7.99
N ILE A 61 -7.54 9.39 -8.18
CA ILE A 61 -6.21 9.42 -7.54
C ILE A 61 -5.11 9.58 -8.59
N HIS A 62 -5.16 8.82 -9.68
CA HIS A 62 -4.07 8.71 -10.64
C HIS A 62 -4.34 9.50 -11.91
N THR A 63 -3.27 10.04 -12.52
CA THR A 63 -3.38 10.82 -13.76
C THR A 63 -3.79 9.96 -14.95
N PRO A 64 -4.51 10.51 -15.92
CA PRO A 64 -4.94 9.78 -17.13
C PRO A 64 -3.77 9.20 -17.91
N GLU A 65 -2.66 9.94 -18.03
CA GLU A 65 -1.46 9.52 -18.73
C GLU A 65 -0.85 8.27 -18.09
N TYR A 66 -0.77 8.25 -16.75
CA TYR A 66 -0.26 7.13 -15.99
C TYR A 66 -1.15 5.90 -16.10
N LEU A 67 -2.47 6.06 -15.96
CA LEU A 67 -3.42 4.96 -16.12
C LEU A 67 -3.33 4.34 -17.51
N ARG A 68 -3.25 5.18 -18.56
CA ARG A 68 -3.06 4.71 -19.93
C ARG A 68 -1.71 4.00 -20.13
N PHE A 69 -0.65 4.53 -19.52
CA PHE A 69 0.66 3.88 -19.55
C PHE A 69 0.56 2.47 -18.93
N LEU A 70 0.06 2.32 -17.70
CA LEU A 70 -0.07 1.03 -17.04
C LEU A 70 -0.89 0.02 -17.86
N GLU A 71 -2.00 0.46 -18.44
CA GLU A 71 -2.89 -0.38 -19.24
C GLU A 71 -2.22 -0.90 -20.53
N THR A 72 -1.36 -0.09 -21.15
CA THR A 72 -0.84 -0.39 -22.48
C THR A 72 0.65 -0.72 -22.53
N ALA A 73 1.37 -0.50 -21.42
CA ALA A 73 2.84 -0.56 -21.40
C ALA A 73 3.37 -1.92 -21.86
N HIS A 74 2.88 -3.02 -21.28
CA HIS A 74 3.39 -4.35 -21.62
C HIS A 74 3.14 -4.71 -23.08
N ALA A 75 1.92 -4.53 -23.60
CA ALA A 75 1.60 -4.85 -24.98
C ALA A 75 2.43 -4.03 -25.98
N ARG A 76 2.66 -2.74 -25.69
CA ARG A 76 3.51 -1.87 -26.49
C ARG A 76 5.00 -2.22 -26.37
N TRP A 77 5.43 -2.66 -25.18
CA TRP A 77 6.80 -3.08 -24.91
C TRP A 77 7.19 -4.28 -25.77
N GLN A 78 6.29 -5.25 -25.91
CA GLN A 78 6.51 -6.45 -26.73
C GLN A 78 6.59 -6.17 -28.25
N LEU A 79 6.32 -4.93 -28.68
CA LEU A 79 6.49 -4.48 -30.07
C LEU A 79 7.85 -3.81 -30.33
N LEU A 80 8.66 -3.63 -29.29
CA LEU A 80 10.02 -3.11 -29.45
C LEU A 80 10.94 -4.17 -30.07
N ASP A 81 12.09 -3.73 -30.57
CA ASP A 81 13.13 -4.64 -31.01
C ASP A 81 13.86 -5.22 -29.79
N ASP A 82 13.94 -6.56 -29.70
CA ASP A 82 14.55 -7.32 -28.61
C ASP A 82 14.06 -6.92 -27.19
N PRO A 83 12.75 -6.97 -26.91
CA PRO A 83 12.21 -6.56 -25.61
C PRO A 83 12.45 -7.64 -24.54
N SER A 84 12.57 -7.21 -23.28
CA SER A 84 12.44 -8.13 -22.13
C SER A 84 10.98 -8.57 -21.94
N ASP A 85 10.77 -9.68 -21.21
CA ASP A 85 9.42 -10.20 -20.91
C ASP A 85 8.60 -9.22 -20.06
N GLU A 86 9.25 -8.39 -19.26
CA GLU A 86 8.63 -7.39 -18.38
C GLU A 86 9.17 -6.00 -18.70
N VAL A 87 8.31 -4.98 -18.62
CA VAL A 87 8.74 -3.59 -18.75
C VAL A 87 9.58 -3.21 -17.55
N MET A 88 10.80 -2.77 -17.79
CA MET A 88 11.71 -2.24 -16.77
C MET A 88 12.40 -0.99 -17.29
N PRO A 89 12.40 0.11 -16.51
CA PRO A 89 13.06 1.34 -16.94
C PRO A 89 14.58 1.22 -16.81
N ASN A 90 15.29 1.84 -17.73
CA ASN A 90 16.76 1.98 -17.69
C ASN A 90 17.23 3.43 -17.56
N ILE A 91 16.31 4.39 -17.57
CA ILE A 91 16.56 5.82 -17.49
C ILE A 91 15.40 6.50 -16.77
N HIS A 92 15.69 7.51 -15.96
CA HIS A 92 14.68 8.29 -15.23
C HIS A 92 14.92 9.79 -15.42
N PRO A 93 13.88 10.64 -15.29
CA PRO A 93 14.05 12.09 -15.23
C PRO A 93 14.95 12.50 -14.07
N PHE A 94 15.74 13.56 -14.28
CA PHE A 94 16.54 14.14 -13.21
C PHE A 94 15.65 14.94 -12.24
N PRO A 95 15.75 14.73 -10.93
CA PRO A 95 15.03 15.52 -9.95
C PRO A 95 15.30 17.02 -10.06
N GLY A 96 14.26 17.84 -9.99
CA GLY A 96 14.39 19.30 -10.01
C GLY A 96 14.71 19.92 -11.37
N GLN A 97 14.80 19.13 -12.43
CA GLN A 97 14.97 19.65 -13.79
C GLN A 97 13.63 19.64 -14.54
N PRO A 98 13.36 20.66 -15.36
CA PRO A 98 12.22 20.62 -16.29
C PRO A 98 12.35 19.41 -17.20
N CYS A 99 11.27 18.64 -17.33
CA CYS A 99 11.23 17.53 -18.27
C CYS A 99 9.93 17.58 -19.08
N SER A 100 9.98 17.15 -20.33
CA SER A 100 8.83 16.95 -21.20
C SER A 100 8.35 15.50 -21.07
N TYR A 101 7.05 15.29 -21.25
CA TYR A 101 6.51 13.94 -21.33
C TYR A 101 7.03 13.24 -22.59
N PRO A 102 7.64 12.06 -22.49
CA PRO A 102 8.28 11.42 -23.64
C PRO A 102 7.27 10.72 -24.54
N GLU A 103 7.51 10.75 -25.86
CA GLU A 103 6.73 9.98 -26.83
C GLU A 103 7.16 8.50 -26.85
N SER A 104 8.44 8.24 -26.66
CA SER A 104 8.99 6.88 -26.61
C SER A 104 8.50 6.11 -25.39
N LEU A 105 8.09 4.86 -25.59
CA LEU A 105 7.68 3.97 -24.49
C LEU A 105 8.79 3.74 -23.46
N VAL A 106 10.06 3.65 -23.90
CA VAL A 106 11.21 3.53 -23.00
C VAL A 106 11.30 4.76 -22.09
N GLY A 107 11.11 5.96 -22.66
CA GLY A 107 11.04 7.18 -21.88
C GLY A 107 9.83 7.23 -20.95
N GLN A 108 8.65 6.79 -21.40
CA GLN A 108 7.44 6.69 -20.56
C GLN A 108 7.64 5.71 -19.41
N ALA A 109 8.31 4.58 -19.62
CA ALA A 109 8.67 3.66 -18.53
C ALA A 109 9.52 4.36 -17.47
N GLY A 110 10.56 5.10 -17.87
CA GLY A 110 11.37 5.87 -16.91
C GLY A 110 10.63 7.01 -16.22
N PHE A 111 9.63 7.59 -16.89
CA PHE A 111 8.80 8.66 -16.33
C PHE A 111 7.82 8.14 -15.27
N HIS A 112 7.19 6.97 -15.54
CA HIS A 112 6.11 6.41 -14.73
C HIS A 112 6.53 5.29 -13.79
N MET A 113 7.76 4.79 -13.85
CA MET A 113 8.27 3.77 -12.94
C MET A 113 9.39 4.38 -12.10
N GLY A 114 9.18 4.50 -10.80
CA GLY A 114 10.10 5.20 -9.89
C GLY A 114 11.32 4.38 -9.51
N ASP A 115 11.23 3.05 -9.62
CA ASP A 115 12.31 2.11 -9.34
C ASP A 115 12.21 0.85 -10.22
N ASN A 116 13.16 -0.07 -10.04
CA ASN A 116 13.19 -1.36 -10.72
C ASN A 116 12.58 -2.49 -9.87
N ALA A 117 11.69 -2.18 -8.92
CA ALA A 117 10.96 -3.17 -8.14
C ALA A 117 9.52 -3.38 -8.66
N CYS A 118 9.04 -2.53 -9.54
CA CYS A 118 7.68 -2.56 -10.07
C CYS A 118 7.63 -2.91 -11.56
N SER A 119 8.29 -4.03 -11.97
CA SER A 119 8.22 -4.51 -13.36
C SER A 119 6.78 -4.76 -13.81
N ILE A 120 6.46 -4.43 -15.07
CA ILE A 120 5.11 -4.57 -15.62
C ILE A 120 5.08 -5.76 -16.59
N GLY A 121 4.39 -6.83 -16.19
CA GLY A 121 4.11 -8.01 -17.01
C GLY A 121 2.71 -7.95 -17.64
N ALA A 122 2.36 -8.98 -18.40
CA ALA A 122 1.10 -9.08 -19.14
C ALA A 122 -0.16 -8.95 -18.26
N HIS A 123 -0.11 -9.40 -17.01
CA HIS A 123 -1.26 -9.46 -16.10
C HIS A 123 -1.23 -8.37 -15.01
N THR A 124 -0.21 -7.51 -15.01
CA THR A 124 -0.04 -6.47 -13.99
C THR A 124 -1.21 -5.49 -13.95
N TRP A 125 -1.67 -4.99 -15.11
CA TRP A 125 -2.79 -4.06 -15.17
C TRP A 125 -4.10 -4.66 -14.65
N ALA A 126 -4.40 -5.90 -15.04
CA ALA A 126 -5.60 -6.60 -14.58
C ALA A 126 -5.59 -6.80 -13.05
N ALA A 127 -4.47 -7.25 -12.49
CA ALA A 127 -4.33 -7.45 -11.05
C ALA A 127 -4.38 -6.12 -10.27
N ALA A 128 -3.69 -5.08 -10.74
CA ALA A 128 -3.73 -3.76 -10.10
C ALA A 128 -5.14 -3.16 -10.12
N THR A 129 -5.86 -3.30 -11.25
CA THR A 129 -7.26 -2.86 -11.36
C THR A 129 -8.18 -3.64 -10.42
N ALA A 130 -8.03 -4.96 -10.34
CA ALA A 130 -8.77 -5.78 -9.38
C ALA A 130 -8.50 -5.32 -7.94
N SER A 131 -7.23 -5.12 -7.56
CA SER A 131 -6.85 -4.59 -6.24
C SER A 131 -7.54 -3.25 -5.92
N ALA A 132 -7.59 -2.33 -6.89
CA ALA A 132 -8.31 -1.06 -6.73
C ALA A 132 -9.82 -1.27 -6.51
N HIS A 133 -10.45 -2.24 -7.18
CA HIS A 133 -11.84 -2.61 -6.93
C HIS A 133 -12.05 -3.21 -5.55
N LEU A 134 -11.11 -4.06 -5.06
CA LEU A 134 -11.18 -4.61 -3.69
C LEU A 134 -11.16 -3.48 -2.64
N ALA A 135 -10.22 -2.55 -2.75
CA ALA A 135 -10.11 -1.42 -1.83
C ALA A 135 -11.35 -0.50 -1.88
N THR A 136 -11.87 -0.25 -3.09
CA THR A 136 -13.11 0.53 -3.28
C THR A 136 -14.31 -0.18 -2.66
N HIS A 137 -14.44 -1.50 -2.85
CA HIS A 137 -15.57 -2.27 -2.31
C HIS A 137 -15.51 -2.37 -0.79
N ALA A 138 -14.32 -2.57 -0.23
CA ALA A 138 -14.15 -2.54 1.23
C ALA A 138 -14.57 -1.19 1.82
N ALA A 139 -14.20 -0.08 1.17
CA ALA A 139 -14.64 1.25 1.58
C ALA A 139 -16.16 1.43 1.43
N GLN A 140 -16.77 0.89 0.36
CA GLN A 140 -18.23 0.94 0.19
C GLN A 140 -18.95 0.13 1.27
N LEU A 141 -18.50 -1.09 1.60
CA LEU A 141 -19.08 -1.90 2.66
C LEU A 141 -19.02 -1.19 4.03
N VAL A 142 -17.93 -0.46 4.30
CA VAL A 142 -17.83 0.39 5.50
C VAL A 142 -18.85 1.53 5.47
N LEU A 143 -19.06 2.19 4.32
CA LEU A 143 -20.10 3.21 4.16
C LEU A 143 -21.51 2.64 4.30
N ASP A 144 -21.71 1.36 3.95
CA ASP A 144 -22.96 0.63 4.07
C ASP A 144 -23.23 0.11 5.50
N GLY A 145 -22.31 0.37 6.45
CA GLY A 145 -22.50 0.10 7.87
C GLY A 145 -21.63 -1.03 8.44
N GLU A 146 -20.77 -1.67 7.66
CA GLU A 146 -19.79 -2.61 8.22
C GLU A 146 -18.80 -1.83 9.10
N ARG A 147 -18.52 -2.35 10.29
CA ARG A 147 -17.62 -1.71 11.23
C ARG A 147 -16.16 -1.78 10.77
N ALA A 148 -15.78 -2.91 10.19
CA ALA A 148 -14.46 -3.11 9.60
C ALA A 148 -14.50 -4.11 8.46
N VAL A 149 -13.75 -3.83 7.40
CA VAL A 149 -13.60 -4.70 6.23
C VAL A 149 -12.13 -4.79 5.85
N TYR A 150 -11.66 -6.00 5.54
CA TYR A 150 -10.32 -6.22 5.05
C TYR A 150 -10.31 -6.42 3.53
N ALA A 151 -9.54 -5.62 2.82
CA ALA A 151 -9.26 -5.76 1.39
C ALA A 151 -7.94 -6.52 1.20
N LEU A 152 -8.00 -7.77 0.74
CA LEU A 152 -6.82 -8.57 0.44
C LEU A 152 -6.26 -8.15 -0.92
N CYS A 153 -5.70 -6.93 -0.96
CA CYS A 153 -5.11 -6.34 -2.15
C CYS A 153 -3.78 -7.02 -2.50
N ARG A 154 -3.63 -7.38 -3.76
CA ARG A 154 -2.38 -7.76 -4.40
C ARG A 154 -2.48 -7.43 -5.90
N PRO A 155 -1.54 -6.63 -6.47
CA PRO A 155 -0.37 -6.01 -5.84
C PRO A 155 -0.72 -4.99 -4.73
N PRO A 156 0.28 -4.64 -3.87
CA PRO A 156 0.15 -3.59 -2.88
C PRO A 156 0.03 -2.20 -3.51
N GLY A 157 -0.14 -1.13 -2.69
CA GLY A 157 -0.47 0.18 -3.22
C GLY A 157 0.26 1.38 -2.64
N HIS A 158 0.70 1.36 -1.38
CA HIS A 158 1.09 2.54 -0.63
C HIS A 158 2.31 3.31 -1.17
N HIS A 159 3.13 2.68 -2.01
CA HIS A 159 4.25 3.32 -2.69
C HIS A 159 3.88 4.00 -4.02
N ALA A 160 2.71 3.71 -4.62
CA ALA A 160 2.30 4.31 -5.88
C ALA A 160 1.89 5.78 -5.70
N TYR A 161 2.51 6.67 -6.48
CA TYR A 161 2.18 8.10 -6.55
C TYR A 161 1.02 8.35 -7.53
N VAL A 162 0.61 9.59 -7.68
CA VAL A 162 -0.45 9.98 -8.64
C VAL A 162 -0.14 9.56 -10.07
N ASP A 163 1.14 9.51 -10.44
CA ASP A 163 1.65 9.31 -11.80
C ASP A 163 2.81 8.32 -11.90
N ARG A 164 3.09 7.54 -10.83
CA ARG A 164 4.29 6.71 -10.81
C ARG A 164 4.14 5.45 -9.96
N ALA A 165 4.49 4.30 -10.53
CA ALA A 165 4.67 3.04 -9.82
C ALA A 165 5.98 3.05 -9.04
N ASN A 166 6.01 2.40 -7.89
CA ASN A 166 7.18 2.29 -7.02
C ASN A 166 7.01 1.11 -6.05
N GLY A 167 8.09 0.44 -5.63
CA GLY A 167 8.06 -0.53 -4.54
C GLY A 167 6.99 -1.62 -4.65
N PHE A 168 6.86 -2.31 -5.78
CA PHE A 168 5.83 -3.30 -6.09
C PHE A 168 4.39 -2.74 -6.26
N CYS A 169 4.20 -1.44 -6.08
CA CYS A 169 2.89 -0.78 -6.11
C CYS A 169 2.65 -0.09 -7.45
N TYR A 170 1.45 -0.30 -8.01
CA TYR A 170 1.04 0.28 -9.30
C TYR A 170 -0.12 1.27 -9.13
N LEU A 171 -1.17 0.90 -8.40
CA LEU A 171 -2.27 1.79 -8.02
C LEU A 171 -2.32 1.90 -6.50
N ASN A 172 -2.52 3.10 -5.98
CA ASN A 172 -2.53 3.31 -4.53
C ASN A 172 -3.88 2.92 -3.92
N ASN A 173 -3.99 1.66 -3.52
CA ASN A 173 -5.22 1.07 -2.98
C ASN A 173 -5.73 1.81 -1.73
N VAL A 174 -4.81 2.20 -0.84
CA VAL A 174 -5.10 2.96 0.38
C VAL A 174 -5.69 4.33 0.05
N ALA A 175 -5.06 5.05 -0.91
CA ALA A 175 -5.53 6.35 -1.35
C ALA A 175 -6.89 6.26 -2.04
N ILE A 176 -7.12 5.22 -2.86
CA ILE A 176 -8.39 4.96 -3.52
C ILE A 176 -9.50 4.72 -2.49
N ALA A 177 -9.25 3.87 -1.46
CA ALA A 177 -10.19 3.63 -0.38
C ALA A 177 -10.50 4.92 0.41
N ALA A 178 -9.45 5.68 0.78
CA ALA A 178 -9.61 6.94 1.49
C ALA A 178 -10.41 7.97 0.67
N GLN A 179 -10.12 8.10 -0.61
CA GLN A 179 -10.85 9.00 -1.51
C GLN A 179 -12.32 8.57 -1.68
N HIS A 180 -12.60 7.25 -1.68
CA HIS A 180 -13.96 6.76 -1.72
C HIS A 180 -14.74 7.09 -0.44
N LEU A 181 -14.15 6.92 0.74
CA LEU A 181 -14.71 7.31 2.03
C LEU A 181 -14.94 8.83 2.14
N ARG A 182 -14.08 9.65 1.50
CA ARG A 182 -14.21 11.11 1.44
C ARG A 182 -15.50 11.60 0.76
N ARG A 183 -16.19 10.75 0.02
CA ARG A 183 -17.50 11.10 -0.58
C ARG A 183 -18.57 11.35 0.48
N VAL A 184 -18.42 10.76 1.66
CA VAL A 184 -19.38 10.85 2.77
C VAL A 184 -18.76 11.57 3.99
N HIS A 185 -17.51 11.23 4.34
CA HIS A 185 -16.84 11.78 5.52
C HIS A 185 -16.04 13.03 5.18
N PRO A 186 -16.27 14.19 5.86
CA PRO A 186 -15.49 15.42 5.65
C PRO A 186 -13.99 15.25 5.93
N ARG A 187 -13.60 14.28 6.74
CA ARG A 187 -12.21 13.96 7.10
C ARG A 187 -12.03 12.45 7.19
N VAL A 188 -10.92 11.95 6.64
CA VAL A 188 -10.50 10.55 6.73
C VAL A 188 -9.06 10.50 7.23
N ALA A 189 -8.71 9.52 8.05
CA ALA A 189 -7.33 9.26 8.42
C ALA A 189 -6.81 8.01 7.71
N ILE A 190 -5.53 8.02 7.36
CA ILE A 190 -4.76 6.87 6.90
C ILE A 190 -3.68 6.62 7.95
N LEU A 191 -3.61 5.39 8.44
CA LEU A 191 -2.56 4.90 9.32
C LEU A 191 -1.82 3.77 8.62
N ASP A 192 -0.57 4.01 8.28
CA ASP A 192 0.30 3.05 7.61
C ASP A 192 1.22 2.40 8.65
N ILE A 193 1.13 1.08 8.77
CA ILE A 193 1.95 0.25 9.68
C ILE A 193 2.82 -0.75 8.91
N ASP A 194 2.92 -0.61 7.59
CA ASP A 194 3.94 -1.30 6.80
C ASP A 194 5.34 -0.88 7.28
N VAL A 195 6.31 -1.79 7.18
CA VAL A 195 7.68 -1.48 7.60
C VAL A 195 8.35 -0.42 6.74
N HIS A 196 7.86 -0.27 5.50
CA HIS A 196 8.32 0.77 4.57
C HIS A 196 7.46 2.03 4.69
N HIS A 197 8.07 3.18 4.45
CA HIS A 197 7.31 4.43 4.39
C HIS A 197 6.35 4.44 3.19
N GLY A 198 5.07 4.73 3.42
CA GLY A 198 4.05 4.91 2.37
C GLY A 198 4.23 6.22 1.60
N ASN A 199 5.35 6.31 0.86
CA ASN A 199 5.76 7.53 0.17
C ASN A 199 4.79 7.98 -0.93
N GLY A 200 4.13 7.03 -1.60
CA GLY A 200 3.09 7.34 -2.57
C GLY A 200 1.87 7.96 -1.91
N THR A 201 1.40 7.39 -0.81
CA THR A 201 0.28 7.92 -0.02
C THR A 201 0.59 9.33 0.51
N GLN A 202 1.80 9.51 1.08
CA GLN A 202 2.27 10.85 1.47
C GLN A 202 2.22 11.81 0.28
N GLY A 203 2.77 11.44 -0.87
CA GLY A 203 2.83 12.31 -2.06
C GLY A 203 1.46 12.72 -2.58
N ILE A 204 0.47 11.80 -2.56
CA ILE A 204 -0.90 12.05 -3.01
C ILE A 204 -1.61 13.08 -2.11
N PHE A 205 -1.44 12.97 -0.78
CA PHE A 205 -2.18 13.79 0.18
C PHE A 205 -1.37 14.94 0.80
N TYR A 206 -0.13 15.17 0.37
CA TYR A 206 0.82 16.08 1.01
C TYR A 206 0.33 17.53 1.13
N ARG A 207 -0.56 17.96 0.22
CA ARG A 207 -1.15 19.31 0.19
C ARG A 207 -2.62 19.33 0.56
N ARG A 208 -3.13 18.28 1.19
CA ARG A 208 -4.55 18.13 1.54
C ARG A 208 -4.74 18.09 3.05
N ALA A 209 -5.69 18.89 3.56
CA ALA A 209 -6.07 18.93 4.97
C ALA A 209 -7.22 17.97 5.32
N ASP A 210 -7.91 17.44 4.32
CA ASP A 210 -9.07 16.57 4.47
C ASP A 210 -8.74 15.10 4.61
N VAL A 211 -7.44 14.73 4.44
CA VAL A 211 -6.91 13.40 4.71
C VAL A 211 -5.65 13.53 5.58
N LEU A 212 -5.71 13.03 6.80
CA LEU A 212 -4.54 12.90 7.67
C LEU A 212 -3.78 11.62 7.30
N THR A 213 -2.51 11.73 6.95
CA THR A 213 -1.63 10.60 6.68
C THR A 213 -0.62 10.42 7.82
N ILE A 214 -0.56 9.22 8.39
CA ILE A 214 0.43 8.86 9.42
C ILE A 214 1.09 7.55 9.01
N SER A 215 2.43 7.49 9.04
CA SER A 215 3.18 6.29 8.71
C SER A 215 4.22 5.99 9.79
N LEU A 216 4.20 4.73 10.30
CA LEU A 216 5.20 4.19 11.23
C LEU A 216 6.08 3.21 10.46
N HIS A 217 7.35 3.54 10.26
CA HIS A 217 8.21 2.80 9.34
C HIS A 217 9.68 2.81 9.79
N GLY A 218 10.49 1.97 9.17
CA GLY A 218 11.94 1.96 9.36
C GLY A 218 12.57 3.28 8.98
N ASP A 219 13.53 3.76 9.79
CA ASP A 219 14.17 5.05 9.59
C ASP A 219 14.74 5.19 8.17
N PRO A 220 14.25 6.14 7.34
CA PRO A 220 14.64 6.27 5.94
C PRO A 220 16.10 6.63 5.75
N ARG A 221 16.82 7.05 6.78
CA ARG A 221 18.28 7.23 6.72
C ARG A 221 19.03 5.91 6.45
N HIS A 222 18.38 4.76 6.75
CA HIS A 222 18.98 3.44 6.67
C HIS A 222 18.12 2.41 5.97
N PHE A 223 16.85 2.76 5.66
CA PHE A 223 15.87 1.85 5.08
C PHE A 223 15.14 2.47 3.88
N THR A 224 14.75 1.63 2.91
CA THR A 224 14.00 2.10 1.73
C THR A 224 12.65 2.72 2.16
N PRO A 225 12.16 3.78 1.49
CA PRO A 225 12.62 4.37 0.23
C PRO A 225 13.72 5.44 0.35
N PHE A 226 14.37 5.62 1.49
CA PHE A 226 15.50 6.51 1.78
C PHE A 226 15.21 8.02 1.66
N PHE A 227 14.50 8.45 0.63
CA PHE A 227 14.39 9.87 0.25
C PHE A 227 13.23 10.60 0.94
N THR A 228 12.27 9.86 1.51
CA THR A 228 11.07 10.39 2.17
C THR A 228 10.72 9.54 3.39
N GLY A 229 9.89 10.08 4.28
CA GLY A 229 9.52 9.44 5.55
C GLY A 229 10.21 10.08 6.76
N HIS A 230 10.88 11.22 6.56
CA HIS A 230 11.53 11.92 7.66
C HIS A 230 10.49 12.66 8.53
N ALA A 231 10.74 12.72 9.84
CA ALA A 231 9.82 13.31 10.81
C ALA A 231 9.52 14.81 10.58
N HIS A 232 10.41 15.51 9.86
CA HIS A 232 10.21 16.91 9.51
C HIS A 232 9.28 17.14 8.32
N GLU A 233 8.96 16.10 7.55
CA GLU A 233 8.02 16.19 6.42
C GLU A 233 6.59 16.21 6.97
N ARG A 234 6.01 17.40 7.06
CA ARG A 234 4.75 17.68 7.77
C ARG A 234 3.59 18.10 6.88
N GLY A 235 3.71 17.92 5.56
CA GLY A 235 2.77 18.45 4.57
C GLY A 235 3.20 19.82 4.05
N ASP A 236 2.45 20.35 3.07
CA ASP A 236 2.70 21.64 2.43
C ASP A 236 1.37 22.36 2.11
N GLY A 237 1.39 23.69 2.09
CA GLY A 237 0.21 24.49 1.84
C GLY A 237 -0.92 24.18 2.82
N GLU A 238 -2.12 23.88 2.32
CA GLU A 238 -3.28 23.50 3.16
C GLU A 238 -3.06 22.18 3.92
N GLY A 239 -2.19 21.30 3.41
CA GLY A 239 -1.84 20.03 4.03
C GLY A 239 -0.81 20.13 5.15
N LEU A 240 -0.30 21.33 5.47
CA LEU A 240 0.71 21.48 6.52
C LEU A 240 0.16 21.07 7.89
N GLY A 241 0.80 20.10 8.52
CA GLY A 241 0.38 19.48 9.77
C GLY A 241 -0.49 18.22 9.62
N TYR A 242 -0.86 17.86 8.39
CA TYR A 242 -1.70 16.69 8.10
C TYR A 242 -0.93 15.49 7.49
N ASN A 243 0.40 15.56 7.52
CA ASN A 243 1.30 14.43 7.26
C ASN A 243 2.22 14.22 8.47
N LEU A 244 2.24 13.02 9.04
CA LEU A 244 3.02 12.69 10.24
C LEU A 244 3.83 11.42 10.02
N ASN A 245 5.14 11.56 9.96
CA ASN A 245 6.07 10.44 9.85
C ASN A 245 6.66 10.07 11.21
N LYS A 246 6.67 8.78 11.53
CA LYS A 246 7.19 8.16 12.74
C LYS A 246 8.31 7.19 12.37
N PRO A 247 9.51 7.69 11.96
CA PRO A 247 10.62 6.80 11.65
C PRO A 247 11.11 6.11 12.92
N LEU A 248 11.25 4.79 12.86
CA LEU A 248 11.69 3.93 13.96
C LEU A 248 13.05 3.31 13.63
N ALA A 249 13.88 3.12 14.62
CA ALA A 249 15.17 2.44 14.43
C ALA A 249 14.95 1.02 13.90
N LEU A 250 15.82 0.56 13.01
CA LEU A 250 15.76 -0.83 12.55
C LEU A 250 15.92 -1.79 13.72
N GLY A 251 15.14 -2.87 13.72
CA GLY A 251 15.11 -3.83 14.82
C GLY A 251 14.24 -3.40 16.01
N THR A 252 13.47 -2.31 15.89
CA THR A 252 12.49 -1.93 16.93
C THR A 252 11.49 -3.06 17.15
N ASP A 253 11.36 -3.48 18.40
CA ASP A 253 10.40 -4.47 18.87
C ASP A 253 9.04 -3.84 19.26
N LEU A 254 8.14 -4.65 19.81
CA LEU A 254 6.81 -4.21 20.22
C LEU A 254 6.84 -3.08 21.25
N ASP A 255 7.72 -3.16 22.23
CA ASP A 255 7.80 -2.17 23.31
C ASP A 255 8.29 -0.82 22.80
N GLY A 256 9.20 -0.82 21.84
CA GLY A 256 9.67 0.39 21.15
C GLY A 256 8.66 0.94 20.14
N TYR A 257 7.84 0.07 19.53
CA TYR A 257 6.83 0.45 18.52
C TYR A 257 5.57 1.08 19.14
N LEU A 258 5.06 0.51 20.24
CA LEU A 258 3.80 0.91 20.87
C LEU A 258 3.72 2.39 21.26
N PRO A 259 4.75 3.04 21.80
CA PRO A 259 4.69 4.48 22.09
C PRO A 259 4.41 5.33 20.84
N ALA A 260 5.06 5.03 19.72
CA ALA A 260 4.85 5.74 18.46
C ALA A 260 3.44 5.48 17.90
N LEU A 261 2.92 4.25 18.01
CA LEU A 261 1.56 3.91 17.61
C LEU A 261 0.51 4.64 18.45
N ARG A 262 0.70 4.70 19.76
CA ARG A 262 -0.21 5.44 20.66
C ARG A 262 -0.24 6.93 20.38
N ASP A 263 0.91 7.53 20.06
CA ASP A 263 1.00 8.93 19.64
C ASP A 263 0.29 9.16 18.29
N ALA A 264 0.43 8.23 17.34
CA ALA A 264 -0.31 8.23 16.09
C ALA A 264 -1.84 8.15 16.33
N CYS A 265 -2.28 7.24 17.19
CA CYS A 265 -3.69 7.12 17.58
C CYS A 265 -4.22 8.37 18.29
N ALA A 266 -3.42 9.01 19.13
CA ALA A 266 -3.79 10.30 19.75
C ALA A 266 -3.97 11.42 18.69
N SER A 267 -3.08 11.45 17.70
CA SER A 267 -3.19 12.40 16.58
C SER A 267 -4.46 12.15 15.73
N ILE A 268 -4.82 10.88 15.48
CA ILE A 268 -6.08 10.53 14.80
C ILE A 268 -7.29 10.98 15.60
N ARG A 269 -7.33 10.76 16.93
CA ARG A 269 -8.42 11.23 17.79
C ARG A 269 -8.54 12.75 17.74
N ALA A 270 -7.43 13.47 17.82
CA ALA A 270 -7.42 14.94 17.74
C ALA A 270 -7.91 15.46 16.37
N TYR A 271 -7.57 14.76 15.30
CA TYR A 271 -8.05 15.09 13.94
C TYR A 271 -9.54 14.81 13.77
N ALA A 272 -10.12 13.90 14.55
CA ALA A 272 -11.52 13.49 14.56
C ALA A 272 -12.06 13.13 13.16
N PRO A 273 -11.49 12.12 12.46
CA PRO A 273 -11.98 11.68 11.17
C PRO A 273 -13.29 10.89 11.32
N GLY A 274 -14.09 10.82 10.24
CA GLY A 274 -15.29 9.98 10.22
C GLY A 274 -14.99 8.49 9.89
N ALA A 275 -13.83 8.19 9.33
CA ALA A 275 -13.39 6.83 9.01
C ALA A 275 -11.86 6.73 8.99
N LEU A 276 -11.37 5.50 9.13
CA LEU A 276 -9.95 5.13 9.12
C LEU A 276 -9.65 4.18 7.96
N VAL A 277 -8.53 4.38 7.28
CA VAL A 277 -7.91 3.39 6.41
C VAL A 277 -6.58 2.97 7.04
N VAL A 278 -6.36 1.67 7.18
CA VAL A 278 -5.09 1.12 7.67
C VAL A 278 -4.37 0.45 6.51
N ALA A 279 -3.20 0.96 6.15
CA ALA A 279 -2.27 0.24 5.29
C ALA A 279 -1.61 -0.85 6.15
N LEU A 280 -2.08 -2.08 5.95
CA LEU A 280 -1.71 -3.24 6.77
C LEU A 280 -0.57 -3.99 6.09
N GLY A 281 0.67 -3.59 6.38
CA GLY A 281 1.87 -4.38 6.10
C GLY A 281 2.10 -5.40 7.21
N LEU A 282 2.58 -6.58 6.84
CA LEU A 282 2.99 -7.65 7.75
C LEU A 282 4.51 -7.86 7.76
N ASP A 283 5.23 -7.02 7.04
CA ASP A 283 6.68 -7.07 6.86
C ASP A 283 7.48 -6.42 8.01
N ALA A 284 6.79 -5.83 8.99
CA ALA A 284 7.37 -5.48 10.27
C ALA A 284 7.72 -6.72 11.14
N HIS A 285 7.37 -7.93 10.69
CA HIS A 285 7.65 -9.18 11.39
C HIS A 285 9.15 -9.48 11.47
N GLU A 286 9.61 -10.01 12.64
CA GLU A 286 11.02 -10.31 12.90
C GLU A 286 11.68 -11.28 11.90
N ARG A 287 10.88 -12.15 11.25
CA ARG A 287 11.33 -13.14 10.26
C ARG A 287 10.97 -12.78 8.83
N ASP A 288 10.46 -11.57 8.60
CA ASP A 288 10.24 -11.11 7.23
C ASP A 288 11.57 -10.95 6.48
N PRO A 289 11.63 -11.25 5.16
CA PRO A 289 12.85 -11.08 4.37
C PRO A 289 13.50 -9.70 4.44
N TYR A 290 12.72 -8.63 4.66
CA TYR A 290 13.24 -7.26 4.75
C TYR A 290 13.87 -6.91 6.11
N LYS A 291 13.52 -7.61 7.20
CA LYS A 291 14.15 -7.49 8.52
C LYS A 291 14.21 -6.06 9.07
N GLY A 292 13.17 -5.27 8.83
CA GLY A 292 13.14 -3.87 9.26
C GLY A 292 12.83 -3.69 10.74
N MET A 293 11.91 -4.51 11.28
CA MET A 293 11.45 -4.49 12.67
C MET A 293 11.53 -5.87 13.33
N GLN A 294 11.18 -5.95 14.64
CA GLN A 294 11.13 -7.20 15.40
C GLN A 294 9.74 -7.40 16.02
N ILE A 295 8.70 -7.20 15.24
CA ILE A 295 7.35 -7.49 15.68
C ILE A 295 7.11 -8.99 15.57
N THR A 296 6.63 -9.60 16.66
CA THR A 296 6.27 -11.02 16.70
C THR A 296 4.84 -11.24 16.20
N THR A 297 4.49 -12.49 15.87
CA THR A 297 3.09 -12.82 15.49
C THR A 297 2.07 -12.37 16.56
N PRO A 298 2.23 -12.62 17.88
CA PRO A 298 1.35 -12.05 18.91
C PRO A 298 1.41 -10.52 18.97
N GLY A 299 2.53 -9.92 18.61
CA GLY A 299 2.69 -8.47 18.56
C GLY A 299 1.71 -7.79 17.61
N PHE A 300 1.42 -8.40 16.44
CA PHE A 300 0.41 -7.87 15.52
C PHE A 300 -0.98 -7.78 16.16
N ALA A 301 -1.39 -8.76 16.96
CA ALA A 301 -2.66 -8.67 17.69
C ALA A 301 -2.67 -7.45 18.63
N THR A 302 -1.57 -7.19 19.33
CA THR A 302 -1.44 -6.04 20.24
C THR A 302 -1.51 -4.71 19.48
N LEU A 303 -0.80 -4.58 18.33
CA LEU A 303 -0.84 -3.38 17.49
C LEU A 303 -2.26 -3.12 16.97
N MET A 304 -2.91 -4.15 16.45
CA MET A 304 -4.24 -4.02 15.87
C MET A 304 -5.34 -3.79 16.92
N ALA A 305 -5.20 -4.34 18.12
CA ALA A 305 -6.06 -4.03 19.26
C ALA A 305 -5.96 -2.54 19.68
N GLU A 306 -4.76 -1.96 19.67
CA GLU A 306 -4.55 -0.53 19.96
C GLU A 306 -5.23 0.36 18.89
N ILE A 307 -5.14 -0.02 17.60
CA ILE A 307 -5.82 0.69 16.50
C ILE A 307 -7.33 0.57 16.61
N ALA A 308 -7.87 -0.62 16.91
CA ALA A 308 -9.31 -0.86 17.05
C ALA A 308 -9.96 -0.02 18.14
N ARG A 309 -9.23 0.32 19.22
CA ARG A 309 -9.70 1.24 20.29
C ARG A 309 -9.97 2.67 19.82
N LEU A 310 -9.64 3.03 18.59
CA LEU A 310 -10.10 4.29 17.98
C LEU A 310 -11.63 4.29 17.77
N GLY A 311 -12.27 3.11 17.64
CA GLY A 311 -13.71 2.96 17.49
C GLY A 311 -14.25 3.52 16.17
N LEU A 312 -13.40 3.71 15.16
CA LEU A 312 -13.77 4.27 13.86
C LEU A 312 -14.20 3.18 12.88
N PRO A 313 -15.16 3.45 11.99
CA PRO A 313 -15.36 2.63 10.80
C PRO A 313 -14.03 2.50 10.03
N THR A 314 -13.60 1.25 9.76
CA THR A 314 -12.21 1.02 9.32
C THR A 314 -12.13 0.11 8.09
N VAL A 315 -11.33 0.54 7.11
CA VAL A 315 -10.87 -0.30 6.00
C VAL A 315 -9.45 -0.74 6.27
N LEU A 316 -9.20 -2.04 6.33
CA LEU A 316 -7.87 -2.64 6.39
C LEU A 316 -7.45 -3.00 4.96
N VAL A 317 -6.35 -2.46 4.45
CA VAL A 317 -5.86 -2.69 3.09
C VAL A 317 -4.53 -3.44 3.18
N GLN A 318 -4.44 -4.63 2.58
CA GLN A 318 -3.20 -5.39 2.54
C GLN A 318 -2.13 -4.63 1.75
N GLU A 319 -0.95 -4.52 2.35
CA GLU A 319 0.25 -3.98 1.73
C GLU A 319 1.38 -5.03 1.75
N GLY A 320 2.54 -4.76 2.36
CA GLY A 320 3.66 -5.67 2.46
C GLY A 320 3.43 -6.88 3.35
N GLY A 321 4.48 -7.65 3.54
CA GLY A 321 4.50 -8.96 4.18
C GLY A 321 4.82 -10.03 3.15
N TYR A 322 6.00 -10.65 3.30
CA TYR A 322 6.56 -11.51 2.25
C TYR A 322 6.67 -12.96 2.71
N LEU A 323 7.01 -13.86 1.78
CA LEU A 323 6.90 -15.29 2.00
C LEU A 323 7.76 -15.75 3.17
N SER A 324 7.08 -16.20 4.20
CA SER A 324 7.61 -16.88 5.37
C SER A 324 6.51 -17.81 5.91
N ASP A 325 6.85 -18.71 6.80
CA ASP A 325 5.86 -19.60 7.43
C ASP A 325 4.91 -18.82 8.35
N ASP A 326 5.28 -17.59 8.72
CA ASP A 326 4.52 -16.74 9.62
C ASP A 326 3.54 -15.81 8.92
N LEU A 327 3.58 -15.67 7.59
CA LEU A 327 2.78 -14.68 6.86
C LEU A 327 1.27 -14.84 7.14
N GLY A 328 0.73 -16.04 7.00
CA GLY A 328 -0.67 -16.33 7.34
C GLY A 328 -0.97 -16.16 8.85
N PRO A 329 -0.19 -16.78 9.75
CA PRO A 329 -0.31 -16.55 11.20
C PRO A 329 -0.27 -15.08 11.62
N ASN A 330 0.57 -14.25 10.98
CA ASN A 330 0.64 -12.81 11.27
C ASN A 330 -0.66 -12.09 10.91
N LEU A 331 -1.24 -12.39 9.73
CA LEU A 331 -2.53 -11.84 9.34
C LEU A 331 -3.63 -12.28 10.32
N ALA A 332 -3.73 -13.58 10.61
CA ALA A 332 -4.72 -14.11 11.55
C ALA A 332 -4.62 -13.42 12.92
N SER A 333 -3.41 -13.24 13.43
CA SER A 333 -3.15 -12.52 14.68
C SER A 333 -3.60 -11.07 14.61
N ALA A 334 -3.28 -10.37 13.51
CA ALA A 334 -3.66 -8.98 13.29
C ALA A 334 -5.20 -8.81 13.27
N LEU A 335 -5.90 -9.62 12.48
CA LEU A 335 -7.36 -9.54 12.35
C LEU A 335 -8.10 -9.91 13.64
N ARG A 336 -7.62 -10.93 14.38
CA ARG A 336 -8.17 -11.28 15.71
C ARG A 336 -7.97 -10.16 16.71
N GLY A 337 -6.77 -9.57 16.76
CA GLY A 337 -6.47 -8.43 17.63
C GLY A 337 -7.38 -7.24 17.38
N PHE A 338 -7.63 -6.92 16.11
CA PHE A 338 -8.56 -5.88 15.73
C PHE A 338 -10.00 -6.22 16.15
N ALA A 339 -10.49 -7.42 15.81
CA ALA A 339 -11.88 -7.83 16.09
C ALA A 339 -12.20 -7.91 17.58
N SER A 340 -11.24 -8.30 18.43
CA SER A 340 -11.46 -8.44 19.88
C SER A 340 -11.56 -7.10 20.63
N SER A 341 -11.17 -5.99 20.01
CA SER A 341 -11.10 -4.66 20.64
C SER A 341 -11.93 -3.60 19.92
N ALA A 342 -12.58 -3.99 18.80
CA ALA A 342 -13.38 -3.11 17.95
C ALA A 342 -14.83 -2.92 18.45
#